data_27880cdf45fa6e75e0d29a8d1ed5e28e
#
_entry.id   27880cdf45fa6e75e0d29a8d1ed5e28e
#
_cell.length_a   1.000
_cell.length_b   1.000
_cell.length_c   1.000
_cell.angle_alpha   90.00
_cell.angle_beta   90.00
_cell.angle_gamma   90.00
#
_symmetry.space_group_name_H-M   'P 1'
#
loop_
_entity.id
_entity.type
_entity.pdbx_description
1 polymer ?
#
loop_
_entity_poly.entity_id
_entity_poly.type
_entity_poly.pdbx_seq_one_letter_code
_entity_poly.pdbx_strand_id
1 'polypeptide(L)'
;MRKVKLVALALVASIAFTACGSDSEATDETVTEESVVETETETVDATDIVAVATATEGFSTLVAALTAAGLVETLQGEGPFTVFAPNDAAFEALPEGVLEKLLLPENIAVLTAILTYHVVAGNVLSTDVVAGDAASVEGSTLALTTDMGVMVNDATVIQADVVASNGVIHVIDKVLVPPTVDLAAL
;
A
#
# COMPACT_ATOMS: atom_id res chain seq x y z
N MET A 1 -33.10 -8.96 28.63
CA MET A 1 -34.14 -7.93 28.88
C MET A 1 -33.45 -6.57 28.92
N ARG A 2 -33.54 -5.76 27.90
CA ARG A 2 -33.39 -4.29 27.85
C ARG A 2 -33.31 -3.91 26.37
N LYS A 3 -34.43 -3.68 25.83
CA LYS A 3 -35.16 -2.44 25.47
C LYS A 3 -34.57 -1.71 24.28
N VAL A 4 -35.21 -1.99 23.16
CA VAL A 4 -35.33 -1.23 21.91
C VAL A 4 -35.64 0.22 22.18
N LYS A 5 -34.97 1.16 21.50
CA LYS A 5 -35.53 2.49 21.24
C LYS A 5 -35.41 2.77 19.74
N LEU A 6 -36.54 2.57 19.09
CA LEU A 6 -36.89 3.23 17.84
C LEU A 6 -37.08 4.73 18.12
N VAL A 7 -36.49 5.55 17.27
CA VAL A 7 -36.97 6.93 17.03
C VAL A 7 -37.11 7.11 15.53
N ALA A 8 -38.33 7.13 15.10
CA ALA A 8 -38.76 7.62 13.80
C ALA A 8 -39.16 9.07 13.97
N LEU A 9 -38.90 9.91 13.01
CA LEU A 9 -39.70 11.12 12.63
C LEU A 9 -38.93 11.80 11.48
N ALA A 10 -39.33 11.76 10.26
CA ALA A 10 -40.48 12.37 9.61
C ALA A 10 -40.28 13.85 9.19
N LEU A 11 -40.55 14.03 7.92
CA LEU A 11 -41.24 15.14 7.23
C LEU A 11 -40.42 16.36 6.74
N VAL A 12 -40.47 16.52 5.47
CA VAL A 12 -41.17 17.49 4.58
C VAL A 12 -40.37 18.73 4.20
N ALA A 13 -40.20 18.96 2.93
CA ALA A 13 -40.83 20.08 2.22
C ALA A 13 -40.49 20.11 0.74
N SER A 14 -41.50 19.91 -0.05
CA SER A 14 -41.60 20.29 -1.47
C SER A 14 -41.53 21.81 -1.60
N ILE A 15 -40.70 22.33 -2.51
CA ILE A 15 -40.91 23.64 -3.08
C ILE A 15 -40.83 23.52 -4.60
N ALA A 16 -41.98 23.58 -5.23
CA ALA A 16 -42.13 23.85 -6.65
C ALA A 16 -41.86 25.33 -6.91
N PHE A 17 -41.03 25.66 -7.85
CA PHE A 17 -40.99 26.95 -8.50
C PHE A 17 -41.17 26.76 -9.99
N THR A 18 -42.35 27.10 -10.44
CA THR A 18 -42.69 27.37 -11.82
C THR A 18 -42.34 28.82 -12.13
N ALA A 19 -41.56 29.10 -13.11
CA ALA A 19 -41.65 30.34 -13.86
C ALA A 19 -41.02 30.19 -15.25
N CYS A 20 -41.86 30.40 -16.20
CA CYS A 20 -41.72 30.59 -17.61
C CYS A 20 -40.88 31.82 -17.94
N GLY A 21 -40.13 31.78 -19.05
CA GLY A 21 -39.52 32.99 -19.63
C GLY A 21 -38.55 32.67 -20.77
N SER A 22 -39.07 32.81 -21.93
CA SER A 22 -38.57 32.86 -23.31
C SER A 22 -37.25 33.57 -23.53
N ASP A 23 -36.61 33.10 -24.53
CA ASP A 23 -35.86 33.70 -25.67
C ASP A 23 -34.36 33.61 -25.72
N SER A 24 -33.95 32.95 -26.79
CA SER A 24 -32.92 33.20 -27.81
C SER A 24 -31.44 33.36 -27.44
N GLU A 25 -30.69 32.55 -28.02
CA GLU A 25 -29.59 32.66 -28.98
C GLU A 25 -28.37 31.78 -28.66
N ALA A 26 -28.00 31.11 -29.71
CA ALA A 26 -26.90 30.18 -29.84
C ALA A 26 -25.55 30.77 -29.45
N THR A 27 -24.76 30.00 -28.72
CA THR A 27 -23.33 29.86 -29.00
C THR A 27 -22.89 28.47 -28.53
N ASP A 28 -22.38 27.75 -29.50
CA ASP A 28 -21.64 26.51 -29.45
C ASP A 28 -20.42 26.68 -28.54
N GLU A 29 -20.40 26.02 -27.38
CA GLU A 29 -19.18 25.70 -26.67
C GLU A 29 -19.23 24.23 -26.26
N THR A 30 -18.44 23.46 -26.95
CA THR A 30 -18.02 22.10 -26.68
C THR A 30 -17.53 21.99 -25.24
N VAL A 31 -18.42 21.60 -24.34
CA VAL A 31 -18.03 21.14 -23.01
C VAL A 31 -17.58 19.69 -23.18
N THR A 32 -16.29 19.49 -23.18
CA THR A 32 -15.66 18.20 -22.95
C THR A 32 -16.19 17.66 -21.64
N GLU A 33 -16.99 16.62 -21.67
CA GLU A 33 -17.35 15.83 -20.51
C GLU A 33 -16.05 15.21 -19.98
N GLU A 34 -15.52 15.87 -18.97
CA GLU A 34 -14.52 15.30 -18.09
C GLU A 34 -15.24 14.18 -17.32
N SER A 35 -15.02 12.95 -17.79
CA SER A 35 -15.44 11.74 -17.08
C SER A 35 -14.77 11.74 -15.72
N VAL A 36 -15.46 12.23 -14.73
CA VAL A 36 -15.11 12.01 -13.33
C VAL A 36 -15.30 10.51 -13.11
N VAL A 37 -14.22 9.77 -13.19
CA VAL A 37 -14.16 8.43 -12.62
C VAL A 37 -14.33 8.65 -11.11
N GLU A 38 -15.55 8.48 -10.62
CA GLU A 38 -15.79 8.22 -9.21
C GLU A 38 -15.02 6.95 -8.86
N THR A 39 -13.79 7.14 -8.41
CA THR A 39 -13.08 6.11 -7.66
C THR A 39 -13.93 5.91 -6.41
N GLU A 40 -14.67 4.80 -6.35
CA GLU A 40 -15.25 4.32 -5.11
C GLU A 40 -14.09 4.21 -4.13
N THR A 41 -13.98 5.21 -3.27
CA THR A 41 -13.13 5.14 -2.08
C THR A 41 -13.80 4.12 -1.17
N GLU A 42 -13.40 2.85 -1.32
CA GLU A 42 -13.60 1.90 -0.24
C GLU A 42 -13.03 2.56 1.02
N THR A 43 -13.84 2.62 2.06
CA THR A 43 -13.44 3.14 3.37
C THR A 43 -12.41 2.16 3.95
N VAL A 44 -11.17 2.27 3.48
CA VAL A 44 -10.00 1.64 4.08
C VAL A 44 -9.93 2.11 5.52
N ASP A 45 -9.89 1.18 6.42
CA ASP A 45 -9.63 1.48 7.83
C ASP A 45 -8.33 2.29 7.88
N ALA A 46 -8.41 3.54 8.34
CA ALA A 46 -7.33 4.54 8.22
C ALA A 46 -6.04 4.16 8.96
N THR A 47 -5.91 2.91 9.36
CA THR A 47 -4.82 2.34 10.15
C THR A 47 -4.23 1.07 9.52
N ASP A 48 -4.62 0.69 8.31
CA ASP A 48 -4.00 -0.46 7.63
C ASP A 48 -2.53 -0.19 7.21
N ILE A 49 -1.81 -1.24 6.82
CA ILE A 49 -0.39 -1.15 6.44
C ILE A 49 -0.16 -0.10 5.36
N VAL A 50 -1.05 -0.01 4.36
CA VAL A 50 -0.92 0.94 3.24
C VAL A 50 -1.19 2.36 3.70
N ALA A 51 -2.21 2.57 4.55
CA ALA A 51 -2.53 3.87 5.11
C ALA A 51 -1.38 4.38 6.00
N VAL A 52 -0.81 3.52 6.85
CA VAL A 52 0.36 3.84 7.67
C VAL A 52 1.56 4.20 6.79
N ALA A 53 1.85 3.41 5.75
CA ALA A 53 2.95 3.70 4.83
C ALA A 53 2.73 5.03 4.07
N THR A 54 1.50 5.34 3.67
CA THR A 54 1.16 6.59 2.99
C THR A 54 1.27 7.81 3.90
N ALA A 55 0.93 7.65 5.20
CA ALA A 55 0.99 8.71 6.19
C ALA A 55 2.39 8.95 6.75
N THR A 56 3.31 8.01 6.56
CA THR A 56 4.69 8.09 7.07
C THR A 56 5.62 8.62 5.99
N GLU A 57 6.39 9.66 6.32
CA GLU A 57 7.40 10.20 5.41
C GLU A 57 8.49 9.15 5.12
N GLY A 58 9.02 9.16 3.88
CA GLY A 58 10.09 8.26 3.46
C GLY A 58 9.63 6.93 2.84
N PHE A 59 8.34 6.79 2.52
CA PHE A 59 7.79 5.63 1.80
C PHE A 59 7.13 5.99 0.48
N SER A 60 7.40 7.16 -0.06
CA SER A 60 6.77 7.63 -1.29
C SER A 60 7.06 6.70 -2.47
N THR A 61 8.29 6.22 -2.58
CA THR A 61 8.73 5.27 -3.61
C THR A 61 8.07 3.89 -3.43
N LEU A 62 7.97 3.41 -2.18
CA LEU A 62 7.30 2.14 -1.88
C LEU A 62 5.82 2.18 -2.26
N VAL A 63 5.10 3.24 -1.87
CA VAL A 63 3.67 3.41 -2.20
C VAL A 63 3.46 3.47 -3.71
N ALA A 64 4.31 4.19 -4.44
CA ALA A 64 4.28 4.22 -5.91
C ALA A 64 4.51 2.83 -6.50
N ALA A 65 5.48 2.06 -5.98
CA ALA A 65 5.76 0.69 -6.42
C ALA A 65 4.60 -0.28 -6.13
N LEU A 66 3.98 -0.20 -4.95
CA LEU A 66 2.80 -0.99 -4.59
C LEU A 66 1.61 -0.70 -5.51
N THR A 67 1.41 0.58 -5.82
CA THR A 67 0.34 1.01 -6.73
C THR A 67 0.59 0.50 -8.15
N ALA A 68 1.82 0.61 -8.65
CA ALA A 68 2.21 0.12 -9.97
C ALA A 68 2.09 -1.41 -10.09
N ALA A 69 2.39 -2.14 -9.02
CA ALA A 69 2.27 -3.60 -8.96
C ALA A 69 0.83 -4.09 -8.71
N GLY A 70 -0.12 -3.19 -8.38
CA GLY A 70 -1.50 -3.56 -8.04
C GLY A 70 -1.63 -4.35 -6.73
N LEU A 71 -0.67 -4.20 -5.81
CA LEU A 71 -0.64 -4.94 -4.53
C LEU A 71 -1.31 -4.19 -3.38
N VAL A 72 -1.80 -2.98 -3.62
CA VAL A 72 -2.47 -2.17 -2.59
C VAL A 72 -3.65 -2.91 -1.98
N GLU A 73 -4.57 -3.43 -2.79
CA GLU A 73 -5.73 -4.19 -2.33
C GLU A 73 -5.33 -5.47 -1.58
N THR A 74 -4.25 -6.14 -2.01
CA THR A 74 -3.75 -7.35 -1.36
C THR A 74 -3.25 -7.04 0.06
N LEU A 75 -2.53 -5.92 0.23
CA LEU A 75 -2.00 -5.49 1.52
C LEU A 75 -3.04 -4.79 2.42
N GLN A 76 -4.18 -4.41 1.86
CA GLN A 76 -5.36 -3.94 2.61
C GLN A 76 -6.26 -5.10 3.07
N GLY A 77 -6.01 -6.30 2.56
CA GLY A 77 -6.75 -7.51 2.93
C GLY A 77 -6.61 -7.90 4.40
N GLU A 78 -7.41 -8.92 4.77
CA GLU A 78 -7.37 -9.48 6.12
C GLU A 78 -6.02 -10.14 6.39
N GLY A 79 -5.20 -9.48 7.26
CA GLY A 79 -3.92 -10.00 7.72
C GLY A 79 -4.06 -11.23 8.63
N PRO A 80 -3.08 -11.54 9.44
CA PRO A 80 -1.95 -10.67 9.78
C PRO A 80 -0.80 -10.75 8.76
N PHE A 81 -0.21 -9.59 8.47
CA PHE A 81 0.98 -9.48 7.63
C PHE A 81 2.13 -8.82 8.38
N THR A 82 3.35 -9.24 8.08
CA THR A 82 4.55 -8.51 8.45
C THR A 82 5.21 -8.00 7.19
N VAL A 83 5.37 -6.69 7.08
CA VAL A 83 5.94 -6.03 5.91
C VAL A 83 7.29 -5.42 6.25
N PHE A 84 8.34 -5.84 5.56
CA PHE A 84 9.65 -5.20 5.61
C PHE A 84 9.67 -4.06 4.60
N ALA A 85 9.40 -2.84 5.06
CA ALA A 85 9.23 -1.65 4.22
C ALA A 85 10.57 -0.95 4.00
N PRO A 86 11.15 -0.99 2.79
CA PRO A 86 12.33 -0.18 2.48
C PRO A 86 11.94 1.31 2.41
N ASN A 87 12.76 2.16 3.01
CA ASN A 87 12.59 3.60 2.91
C ASN A 87 13.09 4.14 1.55
N ASP A 88 12.82 5.41 1.25
CA ASP A 88 13.24 6.02 -0.02
C ASP A 88 14.76 5.95 -0.22
N ALA A 89 15.57 6.08 0.86
CA ALA A 89 17.02 5.92 0.80
C ALA A 89 17.46 4.49 0.41
N ALA A 90 16.67 3.48 0.79
CA ALA A 90 16.92 2.10 0.38
C ALA A 90 16.75 1.90 -1.13
N PHE A 91 15.81 2.61 -1.75
CA PHE A 91 15.63 2.62 -3.21
C PHE A 91 16.73 3.41 -3.91
N GLU A 92 17.21 4.50 -3.31
CA GLU A 92 18.35 5.27 -3.84
C GLU A 92 19.66 4.47 -3.82
N ALA A 93 19.77 3.51 -2.91
CA ALA A 93 20.92 2.61 -2.84
C ALA A 93 20.93 1.54 -3.95
N LEU A 94 19.84 1.37 -4.70
CA LEU A 94 19.82 0.50 -5.87
C LEU A 94 20.72 1.07 -6.99
N PRO A 95 21.25 0.22 -7.87
CA PRO A 95 21.98 0.70 -9.05
C PRO A 95 21.14 1.66 -9.89
N GLU A 96 21.79 2.68 -10.47
CA GLU A 96 21.13 3.70 -11.28
C GLU A 96 20.27 3.08 -12.41
N GLY A 97 19.03 3.54 -12.53
CA GLY A 97 18.08 3.10 -13.54
C GLY A 97 17.35 1.79 -13.25
N VAL A 98 17.70 1.05 -12.19
CA VAL A 98 16.99 -0.19 -11.83
C VAL A 98 15.57 0.12 -11.38
N LEU A 99 15.37 1.13 -10.54
CA LEU A 99 14.04 1.52 -10.09
C LEU A 99 13.12 1.91 -11.26
N GLU A 100 13.64 2.71 -12.20
CA GLU A 100 12.88 3.11 -13.39
C GLU A 100 12.48 1.91 -14.24
N LYS A 101 13.40 0.96 -14.42
CA LYS A 101 13.14 -0.28 -15.16
C LYS A 101 12.13 -1.17 -14.45
N LEU A 102 12.18 -1.27 -13.12
CA LEU A 102 11.20 -2.04 -12.32
C LEU A 102 9.78 -1.49 -12.45
N LEU A 103 9.64 -0.18 -12.62
CA LEU A 103 8.33 0.47 -12.79
C LEU A 103 7.77 0.37 -14.23
N LEU A 104 8.55 -0.18 -15.17
CA LEU A 104 8.06 -0.41 -16.54
C LEU A 104 7.00 -1.53 -16.55
N PRO A 105 5.97 -1.41 -17.40
CA PRO A 105 4.91 -2.41 -17.51
C PRO A 105 5.41 -3.83 -17.83
N GLU A 106 6.52 -3.93 -18.56
CA GLU A 106 7.16 -5.19 -18.93
C GLU A 106 7.82 -5.90 -17.73
N ASN A 107 8.18 -5.15 -16.69
CA ASN A 107 8.88 -5.64 -15.50
C ASN A 107 7.99 -5.70 -14.25
N ILE A 108 6.69 -5.44 -14.37
CA ILE A 108 5.75 -5.48 -13.24
C ILE A 108 5.77 -6.84 -12.52
N ALA A 109 5.95 -7.94 -13.26
CA ALA A 109 6.05 -9.27 -12.66
C ALA A 109 7.28 -9.38 -11.72
N VAL A 110 8.40 -8.77 -12.11
CA VAL A 110 9.62 -8.73 -11.30
C VAL A 110 9.41 -7.83 -10.08
N LEU A 111 8.80 -6.67 -10.27
CA LEU A 111 8.44 -5.76 -9.17
C LEU A 111 7.50 -6.45 -8.17
N THR A 112 6.50 -7.17 -8.65
CA THR A 112 5.57 -7.94 -7.81
C THR A 112 6.31 -9.00 -7.02
N ALA A 113 7.24 -9.75 -7.62
CA ALA A 113 8.04 -10.75 -6.92
C ALA A 113 8.90 -10.11 -5.82
N ILE A 114 9.54 -8.98 -6.10
CA ILE A 114 10.32 -8.24 -5.11
C ILE A 114 9.41 -7.77 -3.96
N LEU A 115 8.27 -7.15 -4.26
CA LEU A 115 7.35 -6.64 -3.22
C LEU A 115 6.74 -7.77 -2.37
N THR A 116 6.35 -8.90 -2.98
CA THR A 116 5.83 -10.06 -2.23
C THR A 116 6.91 -10.76 -1.43
N TYR A 117 8.19 -10.65 -1.83
CA TYR A 117 9.32 -11.10 -1.04
C TYR A 117 9.51 -10.31 0.25
N HIS A 118 9.16 -9.01 0.27
CA HIS A 118 9.17 -8.18 1.46
C HIS A 118 8.02 -8.45 2.43
N VAL A 119 7.07 -9.30 2.08
CA VAL A 119 5.89 -9.60 2.89
C VAL A 119 5.99 -11.02 3.45
N VAL A 120 5.82 -11.14 4.74
CA VAL A 120 5.74 -12.41 5.48
C VAL A 120 4.32 -12.58 6.00
N ALA A 121 3.75 -13.77 5.84
CA ALA A 121 2.46 -14.10 6.42
C ALA A 121 2.62 -14.30 7.93
N GLY A 122 1.78 -13.64 8.71
CA GLY A 122 1.82 -13.66 10.17
C GLY A 122 2.19 -12.31 10.76
N ASN A 123 1.94 -12.17 12.05
CA ASN A 123 2.32 -10.99 12.82
C ASN A 123 3.61 -11.31 13.59
N VAL A 124 4.74 -10.82 13.09
CA VAL A 124 6.06 -11.04 13.70
C VAL A 124 6.53 -9.71 14.29
N LEU A 125 6.47 -9.57 15.59
CA LEU A 125 7.05 -8.43 16.30
C LEU A 125 8.57 -8.59 16.43
N SER A 126 9.29 -7.50 16.63
CA SER A 126 10.74 -7.53 16.81
C SER A 126 11.17 -8.41 17.99
N THR A 127 10.31 -8.52 19.01
CA THR A 127 10.49 -9.39 20.19
C THR A 127 10.30 -10.86 19.88
N ASP A 128 9.51 -11.18 18.83
CA ASP A 128 9.19 -12.53 18.40
C ASP A 128 10.11 -12.99 17.26
N VAL A 129 10.91 -12.08 16.71
CA VAL A 129 11.94 -12.42 15.72
C VAL A 129 12.97 -13.32 16.36
N VAL A 130 12.94 -14.59 15.98
CA VAL A 130 13.98 -15.56 16.30
C VAL A 130 14.92 -15.64 15.11
N ALA A 131 16.23 -15.66 15.38
CA ALA A 131 17.23 -15.91 14.33
C ALA A 131 16.88 -17.23 13.61
N GLY A 132 16.70 -17.17 12.31
CA GLY A 132 16.26 -18.30 11.49
C GLY A 132 15.63 -17.85 10.19
N ASP A 133 14.97 -18.76 9.51
CA ASP A 133 14.37 -18.53 8.21
C ASP A 133 12.87 -18.23 8.35
N ALA A 134 12.41 -17.12 7.77
CA ALA A 134 11.01 -16.80 7.61
C ALA A 134 10.58 -17.01 6.15
N ALA A 135 9.40 -17.57 5.94
CA ALA A 135 8.86 -17.74 4.59
C ALA A 135 8.17 -16.45 4.13
N SER A 136 8.59 -15.90 3.00
CA SER A 136 7.90 -14.78 2.35
C SER A 136 6.64 -15.25 1.62
N VAL A 137 5.75 -14.31 1.29
CA VAL A 137 4.55 -14.59 0.48
C VAL A 137 4.92 -15.01 -0.95
N GLU A 138 6.07 -14.57 -1.45
CA GLU A 138 6.62 -15.01 -2.74
C GLU A 138 7.03 -16.49 -2.74
N GLY A 139 7.33 -17.06 -1.57
CA GLY A 139 7.73 -18.47 -1.39
C GLY A 139 9.20 -18.71 -1.11
N SER A 140 10.04 -17.69 -1.25
CA SER A 140 11.44 -17.76 -0.87
C SER A 140 11.64 -17.46 0.61
N THR A 141 12.75 -17.90 1.20
CA THR A 141 13.06 -17.67 2.60
C THR A 141 13.84 -16.37 2.81
N LEU A 142 13.54 -15.69 3.92
CA LEU A 142 14.25 -14.55 4.46
C LEU A 142 15.04 -14.98 5.67
N ALA A 143 16.34 -14.77 5.68
CA ALA A 143 17.17 -15.05 6.84
C ALA A 143 17.06 -13.89 7.85
N LEU A 144 16.56 -14.19 9.02
CA LEU A 144 16.42 -13.25 10.14
C LEU A 144 17.58 -13.45 11.10
N THR A 145 18.25 -12.37 11.49
CA THR A 145 19.31 -12.40 12.51
C THR A 145 19.10 -11.31 13.54
N THR A 146 19.55 -11.54 14.77
CA THR A 146 19.32 -10.63 15.90
C THR A 146 20.61 -10.27 16.65
N ASP A 147 21.79 -10.66 16.14
CA ASP A 147 23.08 -10.50 16.84
C ASP A 147 23.49 -9.02 17.05
N MET A 148 23.17 -8.16 16.09
CA MET A 148 23.50 -6.73 16.11
C MET A 148 22.28 -5.83 15.90
N GLY A 149 21.11 -6.29 16.30
CA GLY A 149 19.81 -5.74 15.99
C GLY A 149 19.05 -6.66 15.03
N VAL A 150 17.78 -6.38 14.76
CA VAL A 150 17.01 -7.16 13.80
C VAL A 150 17.52 -6.88 12.40
N MET A 151 18.00 -7.89 11.73
CA MET A 151 18.41 -7.83 10.33
C MET A 151 17.63 -8.87 9.51
N VAL A 152 17.37 -8.54 8.27
CA VAL A 152 16.69 -9.42 7.30
C VAL A 152 17.59 -9.55 6.08
N ASN A 153 18.16 -10.73 5.87
CA ASN A 153 19.25 -10.94 4.92
C ASN A 153 20.43 -9.99 5.20
N ASP A 154 20.67 -9.03 4.30
CA ASP A 154 21.70 -7.99 4.40
C ASP A 154 21.15 -6.60 4.70
N ALA A 155 19.83 -6.49 4.95
CA ALA A 155 19.16 -5.24 5.34
C ALA A 155 19.05 -5.13 6.86
N THR A 156 19.24 -3.92 7.38
CA THR A 156 19.08 -3.62 8.80
C THR A 156 17.69 -3.04 9.05
N VAL A 157 17.02 -3.52 10.07
CA VAL A 157 15.77 -2.91 10.54
C VAL A 157 16.10 -1.64 11.33
N ILE A 158 15.79 -0.48 10.74
CA ILE A 158 16.05 0.84 11.35
C ILE A 158 14.93 1.31 12.26
N GLN A 159 13.70 0.83 12.02
CA GLN A 159 12.56 1.04 12.88
C GLN A 159 11.69 -0.21 12.85
N ALA A 160 11.45 -0.77 14.03
CA ALA A 160 10.63 -1.97 14.19
C ALA A 160 9.26 -1.63 14.79
N ASP A 161 8.34 -2.59 14.71
CA ASP A 161 7.07 -2.61 15.43
C ASP A 161 6.15 -1.39 15.13
N VAL A 162 6.12 -0.95 13.88
CA VAL A 162 5.10 0.01 13.45
C VAL A 162 3.80 -0.77 13.23
N VAL A 163 2.89 -0.66 14.19
CA VAL A 163 1.65 -1.46 14.22
C VAL A 163 0.60 -0.86 13.30
N ALA A 164 0.01 -1.71 12.48
CA ALA A 164 -1.15 -1.42 11.65
C ALA A 164 -2.31 -2.36 12.04
N SER A 165 -3.53 -2.04 11.61
CA SER A 165 -4.73 -2.82 11.96
C SER A 165 -4.69 -4.26 11.41
N ASN A 166 -4.03 -4.47 10.28
CA ASN A 166 -3.91 -5.75 9.59
C ASN A 166 -2.48 -6.32 9.60
N GLY A 167 -1.56 -5.77 10.41
CA GLY A 167 -0.21 -6.31 10.52
C GLY A 167 0.80 -5.39 11.16
N VAL A 168 2.08 -5.67 10.92
CA VAL A 168 3.23 -4.90 11.43
C VAL A 168 4.16 -4.54 10.30
N ILE A 169 4.72 -3.34 10.37
CA ILE A 169 5.71 -2.83 9.44
C ILE A 169 7.07 -2.71 10.15
N HIS A 170 8.10 -3.26 9.54
CA HIS A 170 9.49 -3.06 9.92
C HIS A 170 10.20 -2.27 8.82
N VAL A 171 10.73 -1.11 9.17
CA VAL A 171 11.44 -0.24 8.23
C VAL A 171 12.87 -0.73 8.06
N ILE A 172 13.30 -0.93 6.82
CA ILE A 172 14.63 -1.43 6.47
C ILE A 172 15.41 -0.43 5.61
N ASP A 173 16.75 -0.50 5.71
CA ASP A 173 17.70 0.37 5.03
C ASP A 173 18.09 -0.08 3.62
N LYS A 174 17.62 -1.27 3.20
CA LYS A 174 17.89 -1.83 1.87
C LYS A 174 16.70 -2.56 1.30
N VAL A 175 16.58 -2.56 -0.02
CA VAL A 175 15.60 -3.36 -0.75
C VAL A 175 16.06 -4.82 -0.77
N LEU A 176 15.17 -5.73 -0.33
CA LEU A 176 15.41 -7.17 -0.38
C LEU A 176 15.17 -7.69 -1.80
N VAL A 177 16.17 -8.32 -2.37
CA VAL A 177 16.07 -8.92 -3.71
C VAL A 177 15.96 -10.42 -3.56
N PRO A 178 14.87 -11.05 -4.03
CA PRO A 178 14.75 -12.49 -3.97
C PRO A 178 15.79 -13.14 -4.90
N PRO A 179 16.29 -14.34 -4.56
CA PRO A 179 17.31 -15.03 -5.37
C PRO A 179 16.80 -15.45 -6.75
N THR A 180 15.49 -15.37 -6.96
CA THR A 180 14.82 -15.64 -8.24
C THR A 180 14.90 -14.48 -9.23
N VAL A 181 15.28 -13.28 -8.76
CA VAL A 181 15.35 -12.06 -9.56
C VAL A 181 16.80 -11.63 -9.77
N ASP A 182 17.18 -11.46 -11.03
CA ASP A 182 18.46 -10.88 -11.42
C ASP A 182 18.27 -9.43 -11.88
N LEU A 183 18.65 -8.49 -11.01
CA LEU A 183 18.56 -7.04 -11.31
C LEU A 183 19.52 -6.62 -12.44
N ALA A 184 20.56 -7.42 -12.73
CA ALA A 184 21.48 -7.14 -13.81
C ALA A 184 20.89 -7.51 -15.19
N ALA A 185 19.81 -8.27 -15.21
CA ALA A 185 19.11 -8.67 -16.42
C ALA A 185 18.01 -7.66 -16.85
N LEU A 186 17.77 -6.62 -16.05
CA LEU A 186 16.76 -5.59 -16.29
C LEU A 186 17.26 -4.49 -17.25
#